data_05816f5db036735341dd3f72e87119cf
#
_entry.id   05816f5db036735341dd3f72e87119cf
#
_cell.length_a   1.000
_cell.length_b   1.000
_cell.length_c   1.000
_cell.angle_alpha   90.00
_cell.angle_beta   90.00
_cell.angle_gamma   90.00
#
_symmetry.space_group_name_H-M   'P 1'
#
loop_
_entity.id
_entity.type
_entity.pdbx_description
1 polymer ?
#
loop_
_entity_poly.entity_id
_entity_poly.type
_entity_poly.pdbx_seq_one_letter_code
_entity_poly.pdbx_strand_id
1 'polypeptide(L)'
;MLKRLLYKFWKYRFMVSEPPIITMQGLYPLLLLLLLSMVALTYHMVRIQFKEAVDFSMDWNLFLSWIPLIVAFIVDITVKRFHRWYVWVGLWSVVWILFFPNAPYMITDLVHLSVDMGSDLTWHDMIMLFFYAEVSLFNGLVSVYWMHRSWQKTYSKLIGNILLLVSFPLAGFGIYLGRVRRWNSWDILHNPQELFNAIWQSLTDRTALILSLEIGVLLGMLYLVLWALLRFRVRHIND
;
A
#
# COMPACT_ATOMS: atom_id res chain seq x y z
N MET A 1 -13.52 49.93 -13.27
CA MET A 1 -14.01 48.60 -12.82
C MET A 1 -13.43 47.46 -13.70
N LEU A 2 -13.50 47.54 -15.03
CA LEU A 2 -13.02 46.53 -15.98
C LEU A 2 -11.51 46.26 -15.88
N LYS A 3 -10.66 47.28 -15.73
CA LYS A 3 -9.20 47.12 -15.56
C LYS A 3 -8.81 46.35 -14.30
N ARG A 4 -9.58 46.47 -13.17
CA ARG A 4 -9.36 45.69 -11.96
C ARG A 4 -9.79 44.22 -12.10
N LEU A 5 -10.84 43.94 -12.89
CA LEU A 5 -11.28 42.58 -13.21
C LEU A 5 -10.29 41.90 -14.15
N LEU A 6 -9.83 42.59 -15.20
CA LEU A 6 -8.81 42.08 -16.11
C LEU A 6 -7.47 41.83 -15.39
N TYR A 7 -7.06 42.74 -14.49
CA TYR A 7 -5.85 42.54 -13.67
C TYR A 7 -5.98 41.34 -12.71
N LYS A 8 -7.14 41.14 -12.07
CA LYS A 8 -7.40 39.92 -11.28
C LYS A 8 -7.38 38.68 -12.15
N PHE A 9 -8.02 38.72 -13.32
CA PHE A 9 -8.04 37.59 -14.27
C PHE A 9 -6.64 37.23 -14.78
N TRP A 10 -5.83 38.25 -15.11
CA TRP A 10 -4.45 38.09 -15.54
C TRP A 10 -3.54 37.60 -14.39
N LYS A 11 -3.68 38.16 -13.21
CA LYS A 11 -2.93 37.76 -12.02
C LYS A 11 -3.24 36.32 -11.61
N TYR A 12 -4.49 35.85 -11.70
CA TYR A 12 -4.87 34.47 -11.46
C TYR A 12 -4.38 33.51 -12.56
N ARG A 13 -4.28 33.94 -13.80
CA ARG A 13 -3.86 33.09 -14.93
C ARG A 13 -2.35 32.94 -15.04
N PHE A 14 -1.57 33.89 -14.59
CA PHE A 14 -0.09 33.88 -14.69
C PHE A 14 0.65 33.62 -13.37
N MET A 15 -0.02 33.67 -12.21
CA MET A 15 0.59 33.33 -10.93
C MET A 15 0.35 31.89 -10.46
N VAL A 16 -0.51 31.16 -11.15
CA VAL A 16 -0.64 29.72 -10.93
C VAL A 16 0.11 29.05 -12.08
N SER A 17 1.43 29.08 -12.04
CA SER A 17 2.18 27.95 -12.57
C SER A 17 1.67 26.76 -11.74
N GLU A 18 0.74 26.00 -12.30
CA GLU A 18 0.31 24.76 -11.66
C GLU A 18 1.60 24.01 -11.29
N PRO A 19 1.76 23.63 -10.02
CA PRO A 19 2.96 22.90 -9.62
C PRO A 19 3.07 21.68 -10.55
N PRO A 20 4.26 21.29 -10.99
CA PRO A 20 4.42 20.17 -11.89
C PRO A 20 3.63 18.98 -11.34
N ILE A 21 2.85 18.33 -12.20
CA ILE A 21 1.96 17.20 -11.85
C ILE A 21 2.72 16.15 -11.05
N ILE A 22 3.96 15.93 -11.44
CA ILE A 22 4.91 15.05 -10.77
C ILE A 22 6.01 15.94 -10.18
N THR A 23 5.95 16.15 -8.88
CA THR A 23 7.05 16.81 -8.15
C THR A 23 8.13 15.78 -7.82
N MET A 24 9.40 16.20 -7.80
CA MET A 24 10.50 15.34 -7.33
C MET A 24 10.23 14.76 -5.94
N GLN A 25 9.55 15.52 -5.07
CA GLN A 25 9.13 15.05 -3.75
C GLN A 25 8.13 13.88 -3.80
N GLY A 26 7.30 13.79 -4.85
CA GLY A 26 6.38 12.65 -5.07
C GLY A 26 7.07 11.42 -5.66
N LEU A 27 8.13 11.63 -6.47
CA LEU A 27 8.89 10.53 -7.06
C LEU A 27 9.91 9.91 -6.09
N TYR A 28 10.43 10.70 -5.14
CA TYR A 28 11.48 10.25 -4.23
C TYR A 28 11.12 8.97 -3.46
N PRO A 29 9.91 8.82 -2.85
CA PRO A 29 9.53 7.57 -2.20
C PRO A 29 9.50 6.38 -3.17
N LEU A 30 9.01 6.56 -4.40
CA LEU A 30 8.98 5.49 -5.42
C LEU A 30 10.38 5.05 -5.81
N LEU A 31 11.29 5.98 -6.06
CA LEU A 31 12.68 5.67 -6.43
C LEU A 31 13.42 4.97 -5.29
N LEU A 32 13.19 5.40 -4.05
CA LEU A 32 13.78 4.75 -2.88
C LEU A 32 13.25 3.32 -2.72
N LEU A 33 11.93 3.12 -2.79
CA LEU A 33 11.32 1.79 -2.68
C LEU A 33 11.73 0.88 -3.84
N LEU A 34 11.91 1.44 -5.04
CA LEU A 34 12.45 0.69 -6.18
C LEU A 34 13.89 0.23 -5.90
N LEU A 35 14.74 1.12 -5.41
CA LEU A 35 16.11 0.78 -5.04
C LEU A 35 16.13 -0.32 -3.97
N LEU A 36 15.32 -0.20 -2.92
CA LEU A 36 15.24 -1.22 -1.87
C LEU A 36 14.71 -2.55 -2.40
N SER A 37 13.73 -2.54 -3.32
CA SER A 37 13.25 -3.76 -4.00
C SER A 37 14.35 -4.41 -4.82
N MET A 38 15.15 -3.62 -5.54
CA MET A 38 16.29 -4.14 -6.31
C MET A 38 17.37 -4.76 -5.41
N VAL A 39 17.61 -4.16 -4.24
CA VAL A 39 18.54 -4.73 -3.25
C VAL A 39 18.00 -6.07 -2.73
N ALA A 40 16.70 -6.15 -2.39
CA ALA A 40 16.07 -7.40 -1.94
C ALA A 40 16.19 -8.50 -3.00
N LEU A 41 15.84 -8.20 -4.26
CA LEU A 41 15.97 -9.14 -5.39
C LEU A 41 17.42 -9.57 -5.62
N THR A 42 18.36 -8.64 -5.56
CA THR A 42 19.79 -8.96 -5.71
C THR A 42 20.26 -9.89 -4.59
N TYR A 43 19.84 -9.62 -3.35
CA TYR A 43 20.16 -10.47 -2.20
C TYR A 43 19.62 -11.90 -2.39
N HIS A 44 18.36 -12.03 -2.86
CA HIS A 44 17.77 -13.31 -3.18
C HIS A 44 18.55 -14.04 -4.30
N MET A 45 18.87 -13.37 -5.40
CA MET A 45 19.65 -13.94 -6.51
C MET A 45 21.03 -14.44 -6.07
N VAL A 46 21.70 -13.72 -5.18
CA VAL A 46 22.97 -14.18 -4.61
C VAL A 46 22.73 -15.40 -3.72
N ARG A 47 21.66 -15.41 -2.94
CA ARG A 47 21.36 -16.51 -2.01
C ARG A 47 21.06 -17.83 -2.72
N ILE A 48 20.35 -17.80 -3.84
CA ILE A 48 20.05 -18.99 -4.67
C ILE A 48 21.34 -19.71 -5.12
N GLN A 49 22.43 -18.99 -5.33
CA GLN A 49 23.70 -19.61 -5.74
C GLN A 49 24.33 -20.47 -4.64
N PHE A 50 23.96 -20.24 -3.39
CA PHE A 50 24.53 -20.95 -2.23
C PHE A 50 23.57 -21.98 -1.62
N LYS A 51 22.30 -22.00 -2.01
CA LYS A 51 21.26 -22.88 -1.46
C LYS A 51 20.24 -23.25 -2.52
N GLU A 52 20.02 -24.56 -2.74
CA GLU A 52 19.13 -25.06 -3.79
C GLU A 52 17.63 -24.82 -3.55
N ALA A 53 17.20 -24.63 -2.32
CA ALA A 53 15.79 -24.52 -1.94
C ALA A 53 15.43 -23.09 -1.51
N VAL A 54 15.33 -22.17 -2.46
CA VAL A 54 14.81 -20.82 -2.19
C VAL A 54 13.48 -20.65 -2.91
N ASP A 55 12.47 -20.21 -2.19
CA ASP A 55 11.11 -20.06 -2.71
C ASP A 55 10.97 -18.79 -3.56
N PHE A 56 10.78 -18.94 -4.86
CA PHE A 56 10.52 -17.85 -5.81
C PHE A 56 9.18 -17.13 -5.59
N SER A 57 8.30 -17.64 -4.73
CA SER A 57 7.02 -16.97 -4.41
C SER A 57 7.22 -15.59 -3.80
N MET A 58 8.35 -15.33 -3.12
CA MET A 58 8.68 -14.05 -2.53
C MET A 58 8.83 -12.93 -3.56
N ASP A 59 9.48 -13.21 -4.69
CA ASP A 59 9.67 -12.23 -5.78
C ASP A 59 8.31 -11.82 -6.35
N TRP A 60 7.42 -12.81 -6.52
CA TRP A 60 6.06 -12.55 -6.98
C TRP A 60 5.26 -11.72 -5.97
N ASN A 61 5.34 -12.04 -4.68
CA ASN A 61 4.68 -11.28 -3.63
C ASN A 61 5.22 -9.85 -3.52
N LEU A 62 6.53 -9.66 -3.67
CA LEU A 62 7.12 -8.32 -3.74
C LEU A 62 6.57 -7.53 -4.94
N PHE A 63 6.49 -8.15 -6.12
CA PHE A 63 5.87 -7.53 -7.29
C PHE A 63 4.41 -7.15 -7.01
N LEU A 64 3.61 -8.02 -6.40
CA LEU A 64 2.21 -7.74 -6.05
C LEU A 64 2.08 -6.57 -5.07
N SER A 65 3.04 -6.34 -4.19
CA SER A 65 3.05 -5.22 -3.26
C SER A 65 3.19 -3.85 -3.94
N TRP A 66 3.73 -3.81 -5.17
CA TRP A 66 3.84 -2.60 -5.98
C TRP A 66 2.51 -2.16 -6.58
N ILE A 67 1.57 -3.08 -6.81
CA ILE A 67 0.27 -2.75 -7.42
C ILE A 67 -0.49 -1.70 -6.63
N PRO A 68 -0.75 -1.86 -5.31
CA PRO A 68 -1.44 -0.84 -4.52
C PRO A 68 -0.66 0.47 -4.47
N LEU A 69 0.68 0.45 -4.47
CA LEU A 69 1.49 1.64 -4.48
C LEU A 69 1.32 2.43 -5.79
N ILE A 70 1.37 1.74 -6.94
CA ILE A 70 1.17 2.36 -8.26
C ILE A 70 -0.25 2.92 -8.39
N VAL A 71 -1.26 2.16 -7.98
CA VAL A 71 -2.66 2.62 -7.98
C VAL A 71 -2.82 3.89 -7.15
N ALA A 72 -2.29 3.91 -5.92
CA ALA A 72 -2.35 5.08 -5.05
C ALA A 72 -1.63 6.30 -5.64
N PHE A 73 -0.50 6.08 -6.30
CA PHE A 73 0.23 7.13 -7.00
C PHE A 73 -0.57 7.74 -8.16
N ILE A 74 -1.20 6.90 -8.99
CA ILE A 74 -2.08 7.35 -10.09
C ILE A 74 -3.24 8.17 -9.53
N VAL A 75 -3.87 7.72 -8.43
CA VAL A 75 -4.96 8.44 -7.76
C VAL A 75 -4.48 9.79 -7.23
N ASP A 76 -3.33 9.85 -6.55
CA ASP A 76 -2.79 11.09 -5.98
C ASP A 76 -2.47 12.13 -7.09
N ILE A 77 -1.91 11.69 -8.22
CA ILE A 77 -1.67 12.56 -9.39
C ILE A 77 -3.00 13.07 -9.97
N THR A 78 -3.97 12.17 -10.15
CA THR A 78 -5.27 12.52 -10.73
C THR A 78 -6.01 13.54 -9.87
N VAL A 79 -6.01 13.36 -8.55
CA VAL A 79 -6.67 14.28 -7.60
C VAL A 79 -5.95 15.65 -7.56
N LYS A 80 -4.64 15.71 -7.80
CA LYS A 80 -3.90 16.97 -7.93
C LYS A 80 -4.29 17.74 -9.21
N ARG A 81 -4.59 17.02 -10.28
CA ARG A 81 -4.91 17.59 -11.58
C ARG A 81 -6.38 17.98 -11.71
N PHE A 82 -7.30 17.13 -11.23
CA PHE A 82 -8.75 17.22 -11.45
C PHE A 82 -9.52 17.24 -10.15
N HIS A 83 -10.12 18.36 -9.78
CA HIS A 83 -10.71 18.60 -8.45
C HIS A 83 -12.00 17.82 -8.11
N ARG A 84 -12.66 17.12 -9.04
CA ARG A 84 -14.01 16.54 -8.81
C ARG A 84 -14.23 15.17 -9.48
N TRP A 85 -13.28 14.30 -9.39
CA TRP A 85 -13.40 12.95 -9.96
C TRP A 85 -13.83 11.91 -8.92
N TYR A 86 -14.94 12.17 -8.24
CA TYR A 86 -15.46 11.30 -7.16
C TYR A 86 -15.59 9.84 -7.60
N VAL A 87 -16.20 9.58 -8.76
CA VAL A 87 -16.41 8.24 -9.30
C VAL A 87 -15.09 7.57 -9.64
N TRP A 88 -14.17 8.31 -10.28
CA TRP A 88 -12.85 7.80 -10.62
C TRP A 88 -12.05 7.38 -9.36
N VAL A 89 -11.99 8.24 -8.36
CA VAL A 89 -11.31 7.93 -7.11
C VAL A 89 -12.00 6.74 -6.41
N GLY A 90 -13.34 6.66 -6.47
CA GLY A 90 -14.10 5.53 -5.93
C GLY A 90 -13.75 4.21 -6.61
N LEU A 91 -13.75 4.17 -7.94
CA LEU A 91 -13.40 2.96 -8.70
C LEU A 91 -11.96 2.49 -8.41
N TRP A 92 -11.00 3.41 -8.43
CA TRP A 92 -9.61 3.07 -8.11
C TRP A 92 -9.39 2.70 -6.65
N SER A 93 -10.23 3.21 -5.73
CA SER A 93 -10.22 2.76 -4.33
C SER A 93 -10.64 1.30 -4.18
N VAL A 94 -11.61 0.84 -4.99
CA VAL A 94 -11.98 -0.59 -5.02
C VAL A 94 -10.81 -1.42 -5.55
N VAL A 95 -10.18 -1.02 -6.65
CA VAL A 95 -8.99 -1.72 -7.16
C VAL A 95 -7.88 -1.73 -6.11
N TRP A 96 -7.63 -0.58 -5.48
CA TRP A 96 -6.62 -0.46 -4.44
C TRP A 96 -6.87 -1.41 -3.26
N ILE A 97 -8.08 -1.46 -2.72
CA ILE A 97 -8.38 -2.30 -1.55
C ILE A 97 -8.30 -3.80 -1.85
N LEU A 98 -8.57 -4.21 -3.11
CA LEU A 98 -8.41 -5.60 -3.54
C LEU A 98 -6.94 -6.04 -3.57
N PHE A 99 -6.02 -5.14 -3.90
CA PHE A 99 -4.60 -5.43 -3.98
C PHE A 99 -3.82 -5.01 -2.73
N PHE A 100 -4.35 -4.13 -1.90
CA PHE A 100 -3.67 -3.62 -0.72
C PHE A 100 -3.21 -4.72 0.26
N PRO A 101 -3.96 -5.80 0.50
CA PRO A 101 -3.52 -6.89 1.36
C PRO A 101 -2.18 -7.52 0.94
N ASN A 102 -1.83 -7.50 -0.36
CA ASN A 102 -0.58 -8.08 -0.85
C ASN A 102 0.66 -7.35 -0.30
N ALA A 103 0.55 -6.09 0.07
CA ALA A 103 1.68 -5.34 0.60
C ALA A 103 2.06 -5.80 2.03
N PRO A 104 1.17 -5.83 3.03
CA PRO A 104 1.50 -6.36 4.34
C PRO A 104 1.53 -7.91 4.39
N TYR A 105 1.11 -8.62 3.33
CA TYR A 105 1.05 -10.08 3.27
C TYR A 105 2.39 -10.75 3.59
N MET A 106 3.50 -10.18 3.13
CA MET A 106 4.83 -10.74 3.33
C MET A 106 5.29 -10.79 4.79
N ILE A 107 4.67 -10.00 5.69
CA ILE A 107 4.91 -10.14 7.14
C ILE A 107 4.50 -11.54 7.60
N THR A 108 3.46 -12.12 7.01
CA THR A 108 2.99 -13.45 7.37
C THR A 108 3.87 -14.58 6.83
N ASP A 109 4.77 -14.29 5.87
CA ASP A 109 5.77 -15.26 5.39
C ASP A 109 6.85 -15.54 6.44
N LEU A 110 7.02 -14.66 7.44
CA LEU A 110 7.90 -14.89 8.58
C LEU A 110 7.51 -16.15 9.39
N VAL A 111 6.28 -16.64 9.25
CA VAL A 111 5.85 -17.91 9.88
C VAL A 111 6.66 -19.09 9.33
N HIS A 112 7.13 -19.04 8.10
CA HIS A 112 7.94 -20.11 7.50
C HIS A 112 9.27 -20.30 8.24
N LEU A 113 9.78 -19.25 8.91
CA LEU A 113 10.96 -19.34 9.77
C LEU A 113 10.76 -20.30 10.94
N SER A 114 9.54 -20.45 11.45
CA SER A 114 9.23 -21.32 12.59
C SER A 114 9.05 -22.79 12.18
N VAL A 115 8.67 -23.05 10.93
CA VAL A 115 8.44 -24.40 10.41
C VAL A 115 9.76 -25.06 10.03
N ASP A 116 10.73 -24.31 9.56
CA ASP A 116 12.03 -24.79 9.04
C ASP A 116 13.15 -24.77 10.10
N MET A 117 12.82 -24.58 11.37
CA MET A 117 13.82 -24.54 12.47
C MET A 117 14.66 -25.83 12.64
N GLY A 118 14.34 -26.91 11.93
CA GLY A 118 15.12 -28.16 11.86
C GLY A 118 16.04 -28.31 10.65
N SER A 119 15.97 -27.40 9.70
CA SER A 119 16.84 -27.35 8.53
C SER A 119 17.92 -26.28 8.72
N ASP A 120 18.97 -26.30 7.89
CA ASP A 120 20.08 -25.32 7.90
C ASP A 120 19.61 -23.88 7.58
N LEU A 121 18.55 -23.42 8.28
CA LEU A 121 18.07 -22.05 8.19
C LEU A 121 19.16 -21.13 8.73
N THR A 122 19.83 -20.43 7.82
CA THR A 122 20.89 -19.52 8.18
C THR A 122 20.31 -18.16 8.54
N TRP A 123 21.06 -17.39 9.34
CA TRP A 123 20.74 -15.98 9.61
C TRP A 123 20.49 -15.16 8.34
N HIS A 124 21.11 -15.57 7.23
CA HIS A 124 20.95 -14.94 5.93
C HIS A 124 19.53 -15.09 5.37
N ASP A 125 18.90 -16.27 5.53
CA ASP A 125 17.51 -16.50 5.06
C ASP A 125 16.52 -15.65 5.85
N MET A 126 16.74 -15.57 7.17
CA MET A 126 15.93 -14.73 8.05
C MET A 126 16.04 -13.25 7.71
N ILE A 127 17.26 -12.74 7.50
CA ILE A 127 17.49 -11.35 7.10
C ILE A 127 16.85 -11.08 5.73
N MET A 128 16.97 -12.00 4.78
CA MET A 128 16.37 -11.88 3.45
C MET A 128 14.84 -11.77 3.54
N LEU A 129 14.19 -12.69 4.25
CA LEU A 129 12.73 -12.65 4.45
C LEU A 129 12.26 -11.36 5.12
N PHE A 130 12.99 -10.93 6.15
CA PHE A 130 12.68 -9.67 6.83
C PHE A 130 12.80 -8.48 5.90
N PHE A 131 13.83 -8.45 5.04
CA PHE A 131 14.05 -7.38 4.06
C PHE A 131 12.89 -7.30 3.05
N TYR A 132 12.45 -8.44 2.54
CA TYR A 132 11.28 -8.51 1.65
C TYR A 132 10.00 -8.01 2.34
N ALA A 133 9.75 -8.48 3.57
CA ALA A 133 8.59 -8.08 4.34
C ALA A 133 8.60 -6.56 4.64
N GLU A 134 9.76 -6.00 4.98
CA GLU A 134 9.92 -4.58 5.26
C GLU A 134 9.65 -3.72 4.01
N VAL A 135 10.28 -4.03 2.87
CA VAL A 135 10.08 -3.28 1.62
C VAL A 135 8.61 -3.34 1.18
N SER A 136 8.01 -4.53 1.22
CA SER A 136 6.60 -4.74 0.88
C SER A 136 5.66 -3.95 1.80
N LEU A 137 5.94 -3.96 3.10
CA LEU A 137 5.19 -3.18 4.09
C LEU A 137 5.27 -1.67 3.82
N PHE A 138 6.46 -1.14 3.50
CA PHE A 138 6.62 0.26 3.15
C PHE A 138 5.90 0.63 1.86
N ASN A 139 5.87 -0.25 0.85
CA ASN A 139 5.02 -0.07 -0.33
C ASN A 139 3.55 0.14 0.09
N GLY A 140 3.06 -0.70 1.00
CA GLY A 140 1.71 -0.58 1.56
C GLY A 140 1.49 0.74 2.31
N LEU A 141 2.36 1.09 3.26
CA LEU A 141 2.21 2.28 4.09
C LEU A 141 2.25 3.59 3.27
N VAL A 142 3.12 3.68 2.27
CA VAL A 142 3.17 4.83 1.35
C VAL A 142 1.91 4.88 0.51
N SER A 143 1.40 3.73 0.03
CA SER A 143 0.15 3.67 -0.72
C SER A 143 -1.05 4.17 0.11
N VAL A 144 -1.15 3.73 1.37
CA VAL A 144 -2.17 4.21 2.32
C VAL A 144 -2.09 5.73 2.50
N TYR A 145 -0.88 6.27 2.66
CA TYR A 145 -0.70 7.71 2.84
C TYR A 145 -1.22 8.52 1.64
N TRP A 146 -0.95 8.08 0.42
CA TRP A 146 -1.45 8.75 -0.78
C TRP A 146 -2.97 8.58 -0.95
N MET A 147 -3.51 7.39 -0.71
CA MET A 147 -4.96 7.16 -0.75
C MET A 147 -5.69 7.99 0.31
N HIS A 148 -5.21 8.01 1.55
CA HIS A 148 -5.81 8.81 2.63
C HIS A 148 -5.88 10.29 2.27
N ARG A 149 -4.79 10.86 1.78
CA ARG A 149 -4.78 12.27 1.31
C ARG A 149 -5.75 12.51 0.15
N SER A 150 -5.80 11.58 -0.79
CA SER A 150 -6.67 11.66 -1.96
C SER A 150 -8.14 11.59 -1.56
N TRP A 151 -8.52 10.70 -0.64
CA TRP A 151 -9.87 10.63 -0.09
C TRP A 151 -10.27 11.90 0.66
N GLN A 152 -9.38 12.42 1.51
CA GLN A 152 -9.64 13.68 2.22
C GLN A 152 -9.85 14.88 1.29
N LYS A 153 -9.11 14.94 0.19
CA LYS A 153 -9.25 16.01 -0.82
C LYS A 153 -10.49 15.84 -1.69
N THR A 154 -10.81 14.61 -2.08
CA THR A 154 -11.90 14.30 -2.99
C THR A 154 -13.26 14.36 -2.29
N TYR A 155 -13.40 13.72 -1.14
CA TYR A 155 -14.68 13.61 -0.43
C TYR A 155 -14.77 14.60 0.74
N SER A 156 -14.12 14.28 1.85
CA SER A 156 -13.97 15.15 3.03
C SER A 156 -12.96 14.55 4.01
N LYS A 157 -12.53 15.34 5.00
CA LYS A 157 -11.64 14.84 6.06
C LYS A 157 -12.28 13.67 6.84
N LEU A 158 -13.58 13.78 7.13
CA LEU A 158 -14.30 12.73 7.87
C LEU A 158 -14.37 11.43 7.06
N ILE A 159 -14.83 11.51 5.80
CA ILE A 159 -14.94 10.34 4.92
C ILE A 159 -13.56 9.71 4.69
N GLY A 160 -12.53 10.52 4.43
CA GLY A 160 -11.17 10.02 4.26
C GLY A 160 -10.66 9.26 5.49
N ASN A 161 -10.92 9.76 6.70
CA ASN A 161 -10.55 9.07 7.94
C ASN A 161 -11.34 7.77 8.14
N ILE A 162 -12.64 7.75 7.82
CA ILE A 162 -13.45 6.53 7.90
C ILE A 162 -12.92 5.47 6.92
N LEU A 163 -12.68 5.84 5.65
CA LEU A 163 -12.14 4.93 4.65
C LEU A 163 -10.77 4.37 5.07
N LEU A 164 -9.91 5.21 5.67
CA LEU A 164 -8.65 4.78 6.24
C LEU A 164 -8.85 3.72 7.32
N LEU A 165 -9.69 4.00 8.32
CA LEU A 165 -9.92 3.09 9.45
C LEU A 165 -10.51 1.75 9.01
N VAL A 166 -11.40 1.77 8.01
CA VAL A 166 -12.02 0.57 7.46
C VAL A 166 -11.03 -0.24 6.61
N SER A 167 -10.11 0.43 5.91
CA SER A 167 -9.15 -0.25 5.05
C SER A 167 -8.18 -1.18 5.79
N PHE A 168 -7.85 -0.89 7.03
CA PHE A 168 -6.92 -1.70 7.81
C PHE A 168 -7.47 -3.10 8.17
N PRO A 169 -8.65 -3.24 8.81
CA PRO A 169 -9.22 -4.56 9.04
C PRO A 169 -9.59 -5.29 7.75
N LEU A 170 -9.98 -4.57 6.67
CA LEU A 170 -10.18 -5.18 5.37
C LEU A 170 -8.89 -5.76 4.78
N ALA A 171 -7.74 -5.12 5.00
CA ALA A 171 -6.46 -5.69 4.60
C ALA A 171 -6.15 -6.98 5.37
N GLY A 172 -6.39 -6.99 6.68
CA GLY A 172 -6.23 -8.21 7.49
C GLY A 172 -7.15 -9.33 7.03
N PHE A 173 -8.41 -9.02 6.67
CA PHE A 173 -9.35 -9.98 6.12
C PHE A 173 -8.86 -10.52 4.76
N GLY A 174 -8.34 -9.66 3.88
CA GLY A 174 -7.73 -10.08 2.61
C GLY A 174 -6.52 -10.98 2.81
N ILE A 175 -5.68 -10.73 3.82
CA ILE A 175 -4.58 -11.61 4.20
C ILE A 175 -5.09 -12.97 4.68
N TYR A 176 -6.16 -13.02 5.47
CA TYR A 176 -6.80 -14.27 5.87
C TYR A 176 -7.28 -15.06 4.63
N LEU A 177 -7.97 -14.40 3.71
CA LEU A 177 -8.41 -15.05 2.47
C LEU A 177 -7.24 -15.60 1.66
N GLY A 178 -6.15 -14.86 1.53
CA GLY A 178 -4.94 -15.30 0.81
C GLY A 178 -4.20 -16.43 1.53
N ARG A 179 -3.95 -16.30 2.82
CA ARG A 179 -3.10 -17.22 3.58
C ARG A 179 -3.82 -18.50 3.99
N VAL A 180 -5.06 -18.38 4.47
CA VAL A 180 -5.82 -19.50 5.04
C VAL A 180 -6.71 -20.15 3.99
N ARG A 181 -7.42 -19.35 3.20
CA ARG A 181 -8.33 -19.84 2.16
C ARG A 181 -7.65 -20.01 0.79
N ARG A 182 -6.43 -19.49 0.62
CA ARG A 182 -5.61 -19.56 -0.61
C ARG A 182 -6.25 -18.90 -1.82
N TRP A 183 -6.99 -17.80 -1.59
CA TRP A 183 -7.56 -16.96 -2.64
C TRP A 183 -6.61 -15.83 -3.03
N ASN A 184 -6.55 -15.53 -4.32
CA ASN A 184 -5.78 -14.43 -4.86
C ASN A 184 -6.68 -13.27 -5.29
N SER A 185 -6.13 -12.06 -5.37
CA SER A 185 -6.89 -10.86 -5.78
C SER A 185 -7.48 -10.96 -7.19
N TRP A 186 -6.89 -11.74 -8.08
CA TRP A 186 -7.37 -11.96 -9.45
C TRP A 186 -8.45 -13.04 -9.57
N ASP A 187 -8.69 -13.85 -8.54
CA ASP A 187 -9.72 -14.90 -8.57
C ASP A 187 -11.13 -14.31 -8.67
N ILE A 188 -11.29 -13.03 -8.36
CA ILE A 188 -12.52 -12.29 -8.62
C ILE A 188 -12.93 -12.30 -10.11
N LEU A 189 -11.97 -12.47 -11.02
CA LEU A 189 -12.22 -12.53 -12.46
C LEU A 189 -12.42 -13.96 -12.96
N HIS A 190 -11.81 -14.96 -12.30
CA HIS A 190 -11.82 -16.35 -12.74
C HIS A 190 -12.92 -17.16 -12.06
N ASN A 191 -13.07 -17.00 -10.74
CA ASN A 191 -13.99 -17.77 -9.91
C ASN A 191 -14.82 -16.87 -8.95
N PRO A 192 -15.57 -15.87 -9.47
CA PRO A 192 -16.23 -14.87 -8.63
C PRO A 192 -17.25 -15.46 -7.65
N GLN A 193 -17.98 -16.50 -8.06
CA GLN A 193 -19.02 -17.11 -7.24
C GLN A 193 -18.42 -17.88 -6.04
N GLU A 194 -17.36 -18.65 -6.28
CA GLU A 194 -16.68 -19.41 -5.23
C GLU A 194 -15.97 -18.46 -4.25
N LEU A 195 -15.33 -17.40 -4.76
CA LEU A 195 -14.73 -16.36 -3.94
C LEU A 195 -15.77 -15.66 -3.05
N PHE A 196 -16.95 -15.31 -3.62
CA PHE A 196 -18.03 -14.71 -2.85
C PHE A 196 -18.54 -15.64 -1.73
N ASN A 197 -18.71 -16.92 -2.01
CA ASN A 197 -19.08 -17.91 -1.00
C ASN A 197 -18.02 -18.04 0.10
N ALA A 198 -16.73 -18.04 -0.28
CA ALA A 198 -15.63 -18.08 0.68
C ALA A 198 -15.60 -16.82 1.57
N ILE A 199 -15.80 -15.64 1.00
CA ILE A 199 -15.94 -14.37 1.73
C ILE A 199 -17.09 -14.47 2.73
N TRP A 200 -18.27 -14.89 2.27
CA TRP A 200 -19.47 -14.98 3.11
C TRP A 200 -19.28 -15.92 4.30
N GLN A 201 -18.71 -17.10 4.07
CA GLN A 201 -18.37 -18.05 5.14
C GLN A 201 -17.34 -17.49 6.12
N SER A 202 -16.38 -16.72 5.61
CA SER A 202 -15.29 -16.15 6.43
C SER A 202 -15.76 -15.00 7.32
N LEU A 203 -16.88 -14.34 7.02
CA LEU A 203 -17.44 -13.26 7.86
C LEU A 203 -17.89 -13.76 9.24
N THR A 204 -18.18 -15.05 9.38
CA THR A 204 -18.56 -15.68 10.66
C THR A 204 -17.42 -16.49 11.27
N ASP A 205 -16.29 -16.60 10.59
CA ASP A 205 -15.12 -17.32 11.08
C ASP A 205 -14.37 -16.47 12.11
N ARG A 206 -14.30 -16.99 13.34
CA ARG A 206 -13.60 -16.33 14.46
C ARG A 206 -12.14 -16.03 14.12
N THR A 207 -11.45 -16.94 13.46
CA THR A 207 -10.03 -16.77 13.07
C THR A 207 -9.88 -15.63 12.07
N ALA A 208 -10.80 -15.54 11.09
CA ALA A 208 -10.81 -14.44 10.13
C ALA A 208 -10.97 -13.08 10.83
N LEU A 209 -11.92 -12.98 11.76
CA LEU A 209 -12.21 -11.74 12.49
C LEU A 209 -11.04 -11.33 13.40
N ILE A 210 -10.47 -12.26 14.15
CA ILE A 210 -9.34 -11.98 15.04
C ILE A 210 -8.14 -11.51 14.20
N LEU A 211 -7.75 -12.26 13.18
CA LEU A 211 -6.61 -11.91 12.32
C LEU A 211 -6.81 -10.57 11.62
N SER A 212 -8.05 -10.29 11.20
CA SER A 212 -8.39 -9.00 10.58
C SER A 212 -8.17 -7.82 11.54
N LEU A 213 -8.54 -7.99 12.80
CA LEU A 213 -8.35 -6.98 13.84
C LEU A 213 -6.88 -6.83 14.22
N GLU A 214 -6.17 -7.93 14.45
CA GLU A 214 -4.74 -7.91 14.82
C GLU A 214 -3.89 -7.20 13.76
N ILE A 215 -4.03 -7.60 12.49
CA ILE A 215 -3.33 -6.96 11.38
C ILE A 215 -3.82 -5.52 11.19
N GLY A 216 -5.12 -5.28 11.32
CA GLY A 216 -5.69 -3.95 11.23
C GLY A 216 -5.11 -2.98 12.27
N VAL A 217 -4.98 -3.42 13.52
CA VAL A 217 -4.35 -2.64 14.60
C VAL A 217 -2.86 -2.42 14.31
N LEU A 218 -2.13 -3.45 13.91
CA LEU A 218 -0.72 -3.34 13.54
C LEU A 218 -0.49 -2.29 12.45
N LEU A 219 -1.25 -2.38 11.36
CA LEU A 219 -1.15 -1.43 10.25
C LEU A 219 -1.54 -0.01 10.67
N GLY A 220 -2.58 0.12 11.49
CA GLY A 220 -3.01 1.40 12.05
C GLY A 220 -1.93 2.06 12.91
N MET A 221 -1.26 1.29 13.79
CA MET A 221 -0.15 1.78 14.62
C MET A 221 1.04 2.22 13.76
N LEU A 222 1.46 1.40 12.80
CA LEU A 222 2.56 1.73 11.89
C LEU A 222 2.25 2.98 11.05
N TYR A 223 1.02 3.09 10.56
CA TYR A 223 0.58 4.28 9.83
C TYR A 223 0.56 5.53 10.70
N LEU A 224 0.12 5.44 11.96
CA LEU A 224 0.15 6.58 12.89
C LEU A 224 1.58 7.09 13.14
N VAL A 225 2.54 6.17 13.28
CA VAL A 225 3.96 6.53 13.41
C VAL A 225 4.45 7.25 12.15
N LEU A 226 4.20 6.68 10.96
CA LEU A 226 4.56 7.30 9.69
C LEU A 226 3.95 8.70 9.55
N TRP A 227 2.66 8.82 9.84
CA TRP A 227 1.93 10.08 9.75
C TRP A 227 2.47 11.14 10.73
N ALA A 228 2.81 10.74 11.95
CA ALA A 228 3.44 11.63 12.93
C ALA A 228 4.79 12.14 12.44
N LEU A 229 5.67 11.25 11.96
CA LEU A 229 6.99 11.60 11.44
C LEU A 229 6.90 12.60 10.26
N LEU A 230 5.97 12.38 9.34
CA LEU A 230 5.76 13.28 8.20
C LEU A 230 5.26 14.66 8.63
N ARG A 231 4.44 14.74 9.70
CA ARG A 231 3.96 16.03 10.24
C ARG A 231 5.04 16.81 10.99
N PHE A 232 5.90 16.14 11.75
CA PHE A 232 7.02 16.80 12.43
C PHE A 232 7.94 17.50 11.44
N ARG A 233 8.26 16.87 10.32
CA ARG A 233 9.12 17.44 9.29
C ARG A 233 8.54 18.72 8.68
N VAL A 234 7.24 18.81 8.48
CA VAL A 234 6.60 19.98 7.85
C VAL A 234 6.63 21.21 8.77
N ARG A 235 6.59 21.04 10.09
CA ARG A 235 6.66 22.16 11.03
C ARG A 235 8.03 22.80 11.09
N HIS A 236 9.09 22.03 11.11
CA HIS A 236 10.47 22.54 11.21
C HIS A 236 11.06 23.14 9.92
N ILE A 237 10.38 23.05 8.80
CA ILE A 237 10.79 23.69 7.53
C ILE A 237 10.14 25.08 7.39
N ASN A 238 9.07 25.35 8.13
CA ASN A 238 8.31 26.60 8.08
C ASN A 238 8.62 27.56 9.28
N ASP A 239 9.46 27.12 10.21
CA ASP A 239 10.07 27.93 11.27
C ASP A 239 11.53 28.31 10.89
#